data_7cfef25e3415021af87c1679be9dceb2
#
_entry.id   7cfef25e3415021af87c1679be9dceb2
#
_cell.length_a   1.000
_cell.length_b   1.000
_cell.length_c   1.000
_cell.angle_alpha   90.00
_cell.angle_beta   90.00
_cell.angle_gamma   90.00
#
_symmetry.space_group_name_H-M   'P 1'
#
loop_
_entity.id
_entity.type
_entity.pdbx_description
1 polymer ?
#
loop_
_entity_poly.entity_id
_entity_poly.type
_entity_poly.pdbx_seq_one_letter_code
_entity_poly.pdbx_strand_id
1 'polypeptide(L)' 'MSIFIPVLYICMAGHCEFLQQLTHYTDRAQCMAAVMEKKQEYVRMGAKVDATCVDLIVQKRGLYES' A
#
# COMPACT_ATOMS: atom_id res chain seq x y z
N MET A 1 -8.32 7.28 15.23
CA MET A 1 -8.75 7.01 13.88
C MET A 1 -7.66 6.30 13.12
N SER A 2 -8.00 5.28 12.40
CA SER A 2 -7.01 4.50 11.66
C SER A 2 -7.19 4.69 10.18
N ILE A 3 -6.10 4.71 9.45
CA ILE A 3 -6.19 4.73 8.00
C ILE A 3 -5.31 3.61 7.47
N PHE A 4 -5.63 3.15 6.27
CA PHE A 4 -4.89 2.08 5.64
C PHE A 4 -4.32 2.60 4.33
N ILE A 5 -3.04 2.39 4.11
CA ILE A 5 -2.38 2.88 2.91
C ILE A 5 -1.91 1.69 2.10
N PRO A 6 -2.30 1.58 0.85
CA PRO A 6 -1.86 0.46 0.00
C PRO A 6 -0.39 0.63 -0.38
N VAL A 7 0.37 -0.42 -0.22
CA VAL A 7 1.79 -0.41 -0.54
C VAL A 7 2.09 -1.63 -1.39
N LEU A 8 2.82 -1.44 -2.47
CA LEU A 8 3.22 -2.52 -3.36
C LEU A 8 4.72 -2.59 -3.43
N TYR A 9 5.25 -3.80 -3.41
CA TYR A 9 6.67 -4.02 -3.59
C TYR A 9 6.80 -4.81 -4.88
N ILE A 10 7.41 -4.24 -5.89
CA ILE A 10 7.45 -4.80 -7.22
C ILE A 10 8.88 -5.09 -7.62
N CYS A 11 9.12 -6.30 -8.08
CA CYS A 11 10.44 -6.70 -8.57
C CYS A 11 10.32 -7.14 -10.02
N MET A 12 11.13 -6.58 -10.88
CA MET A 12 11.09 -6.91 -12.28
C MET A 12 12.51 -6.86 -12.82
N ALA A 13 12.92 -7.88 -13.53
CA ALA A 13 14.24 -7.95 -14.15
C ALA A 13 15.38 -7.68 -13.16
N GLY A 14 15.25 -8.17 -11.97
CA GLY A 14 16.30 -8.00 -10.97
C GLY A 14 16.28 -6.66 -10.27
N HIS A 15 15.30 -5.83 -10.54
CA HIS A 15 15.20 -4.53 -9.93
C HIS A 15 13.89 -4.46 -9.13
N CYS A 16 13.95 -4.05 -7.89
CA CYS A 16 12.78 -3.97 -7.05
C CYS A 16 12.52 -2.54 -6.60
N GLU A 17 11.26 -2.19 -6.52
CA GLU A 17 10.87 -0.86 -6.09
C GLU A 17 9.68 -0.92 -5.19
N PHE A 18 9.55 0.07 -4.34
CA PHE A 18 8.41 0.18 -3.46
C PHE A 18 7.50 1.22 -4.05
N LEU A 19 6.22 0.95 -4.15
CA LEU A 19 5.24 1.90 -4.61
C LEU A 19 4.22 2.12 -3.51
N GLN A 20 4.05 3.35 -3.09
CA GLN A 20 3.07 3.68 -2.09
C GLN A 20 2.04 4.58 -2.74
N GLN A 21 0.78 4.23 -2.61
CA GLN A 21 -0.25 5.05 -3.20
C GLN A 21 -0.54 6.25 -2.31
N LEU A 22 -0.92 7.35 -2.92
CA LEU A 22 -1.24 8.53 -2.16
C LEU A 22 -2.62 8.46 -1.55
N THR A 23 -3.46 7.61 -2.07
CA THR A 23 -4.82 7.45 -1.56
C THR A 23 -4.78 6.63 -0.29
N HIS A 24 -5.61 6.99 0.67
CA HIS A 24 -5.73 6.19 1.88
C HIS A 24 -7.18 5.78 2.05
N TYR A 25 -7.41 4.74 2.84
CA TYR A 25 -8.73 4.20 3.07
C TYR A 25 -8.98 4.09 4.55
N THR A 26 -10.22 4.19 4.96
CA THR A 26 -10.58 4.01 6.36
C THR A 26 -11.06 2.60 6.61
N ASP A 27 -11.23 1.80 5.55
CA ASP A 27 -11.70 0.43 5.67
C ASP A 27 -10.65 -0.48 5.14
N ARG A 28 -10.22 -1.45 5.92
CA ARG A 28 -9.20 -2.39 5.51
C ARG A 28 -9.61 -3.18 4.30
N ALA A 29 -10.89 -3.57 4.23
CA ALA A 29 -11.37 -4.35 3.10
C ALA A 29 -11.25 -3.56 1.79
N GLN A 30 -11.53 -2.27 1.83
CA GLN A 30 -11.40 -1.45 0.66
C GLN A 30 -9.94 -1.28 0.27
N CYS A 31 -9.06 -1.13 1.25
CA CYS A 31 -7.64 -1.01 0.96
C CYS A 31 -7.13 -2.27 0.32
N MET A 32 -7.50 -3.43 0.86
CA MET A 32 -7.05 -4.70 0.31
C MET A 32 -7.57 -4.91 -1.11
N ALA A 33 -8.82 -4.54 -1.36
CA ALA A 33 -9.37 -4.68 -2.70
C ALA A 33 -8.61 -3.80 -3.70
N ALA A 34 -8.30 -2.58 -3.31
CA ALA A 34 -7.59 -1.67 -4.20
C ALA A 34 -6.17 -2.15 -4.46
N VAL A 35 -5.47 -2.62 -3.44
CA VAL A 35 -4.09 -3.04 -3.60
C VAL A 35 -4.02 -4.33 -4.40
N MET A 36 -4.99 -5.22 -4.25
CA MET A 36 -5.00 -6.47 -4.99
C MET A 36 -5.26 -6.24 -6.47
N GLU A 37 -6.06 -5.23 -6.78
CA GLU A 37 -6.31 -4.90 -8.16
C GLU A 37 -5.03 -4.43 -8.82
N LYS A 38 -4.26 -3.60 -8.15
CA LYS A 38 -3.00 -3.15 -8.69
C LYS A 38 -2.00 -4.29 -8.78
N LYS A 39 -2.00 -5.17 -7.80
CA LYS A 39 -1.11 -6.31 -7.81
C LYS A 39 -1.34 -7.15 -9.06
N GLN A 40 -2.60 -7.39 -9.42
CA GLN A 40 -2.89 -8.21 -10.57
C GLN A 40 -2.42 -7.55 -11.87
N GLU A 41 -2.47 -6.24 -11.95
CA GLU A 41 -1.99 -5.57 -13.14
C GLU A 41 -0.52 -5.81 -13.34
N TYR A 42 0.29 -5.71 -12.29
CA TYR A 42 1.72 -5.90 -12.42
C TYR A 42 2.07 -7.38 -12.61
N VAL A 43 1.31 -8.27 -12.03
CA VAL A 43 1.55 -9.70 -12.22
C VAL A 43 1.33 -10.06 -13.69
N ARG A 44 0.36 -9.44 -14.34
CA ARG A 44 0.12 -9.72 -15.74
C ARG A 44 1.28 -9.25 -16.59
N MET A 45 2.03 -8.28 -16.14
CA MET A 45 3.19 -7.80 -16.87
C MET A 45 4.43 -8.65 -16.59
N GLY A 46 4.31 -9.66 -15.78
CA GLY A 46 5.43 -10.55 -15.50
C GLY A 46 6.25 -10.15 -14.30
N ALA A 47 5.79 -9.20 -13.51
CA ALA A 47 6.54 -8.78 -12.34
C ALA A 47 6.19 -9.61 -11.13
N LYS A 48 7.11 -9.67 -10.15
CA LYS A 48 6.82 -10.29 -8.90
C LYS A 48 6.36 -9.18 -7.98
N VAL A 49 5.21 -9.32 -7.37
CA VAL A 49 4.60 -8.26 -6.60
C VAL A 49 4.14 -8.75 -5.26
N ASP A 50 4.46 -7.99 -4.22
CA ASP A 50 3.90 -8.21 -2.91
C ASP A 50 3.07 -7.00 -2.61
N ALA A 51 1.89 -7.20 -2.08
CA ALA A 51 0.97 -6.10 -1.79
C ALA A 51 0.46 -6.21 -0.37
N THR A 52 0.37 -5.08 0.30
CA THR A 52 -0.14 -5.08 1.65
C THR A 52 -0.75 -3.73 1.96
N CYS A 53 -1.50 -3.63 3.03
CA CYS A 53 -2.04 -2.39 3.50
C CYS A 53 -1.40 -2.07 4.83
N VAL A 54 -0.82 -0.91 4.94
CA VAL A 54 -0.17 -0.48 6.16
C VAL A 54 -1.20 0.26 7.01
N ASP A 55 -1.28 -0.13 8.27
CA ASP A 55 -2.25 0.43 9.18
C ASP A 55 -1.58 1.56 9.95
N LEU A 56 -2.08 2.76 9.84
CA LEU A 56 -1.55 3.89 10.55
C LEU A 56 -2.61 4.47 11.47
N ILE A 57 -2.23 4.75 12.69
CA ILE A 57 -3.14 5.33 13.64
C ILE A 57 -2.84 6.82 13.69
N VAL A 58 -3.81 7.63 13.35
CA VAL A 58 -3.63 9.06 13.32
C VAL A 58 -4.00 9.64 14.66
N GLN A 59 -3.04 10.31 15.30
CA GLN A 59 -3.29 10.92 16.56
C GLN A 59 -3.18 12.42 16.42
N LYS A 60 -4.10 13.13 17.10
CA LYS A 60 -4.12 14.49 16.95
C LYS A 60 -2.97 15.15 17.55
N ARG A 61 -2.48 14.71 18.65
CA ARG A 61 -1.41 15.35 19.22
C ARG A 61 -0.28 14.53 19.16
N GLY A 62 0.79 14.82 19.28
CA GLY A 62 1.89 13.96 19.25
C GLY A 62 2.62 14.04 18.02
N LEU A 63 2.03 14.59 17.02
CA LEU A 63 2.62 14.56 15.87
C LEU A 63 3.66 15.50 15.88
N TYR A 64 3.49 16.63 16.33
CA TYR A 64 4.45 17.45 16.18
C TYR A 64 5.05 17.76 17.36
N GLU A 65 4.71 17.26 18.30
CA GLU A 65 5.27 17.42 19.43
C GLU A 65 6.53 16.96 19.44
N SER A 66 6.80 16.20 18.81
CA SER A 66 8.05 15.67 18.92
C SER A 66 9.03 16.26 18.40
#